data_aa9f5694088bd29edc9528e0ebb31384
#
_entry.id   aa9f5694088bd29edc9528e0ebb31384
#
_cell.length_a   1.000
_cell.length_b   1.000
_cell.length_c   1.000
_cell.angle_alpha   90.00
_cell.angle_beta   90.00
_cell.angle_gamma   90.00
#
_symmetry.space_group_name_H-M   'P 1'
#
loop_
_entity.id
_entity.type
_entity.pdbx_description
1 polymer ?
#
loop_
_entity_poly.entity_id
_entity_poly.type
_entity_poly.pdbx_seq_one_letter_code
_entity_poly.pdbx_strand_id
1 'polypeptide(L)'
;MRASCGMHHAPLDSIDWPQLHAELDRQGFAVIPSLMAAAQCERIAGLYEEDAPFRSRVAMARHGFGRGEYKYFRYPLPDPVAALRGALYPRLAPLANAWHERMGLATRFPDAHAAFIARCHAAGQARPTPLLLKYGPDDYNCLHQDLYGEHVFPLQVVVLLSQPGRDFAGGELVLTEQRPRMQSRPMVVPLARQGDAAVVAVHQRPVQGTRGSYRVNLRHGVSRVLGGARHTLGIIFHDAA
;
A
#
# COMPACT_ATOMS: atom_id res chain seq x y z
N MET A 1 -8.53 31.19 -16.96
CA MET A 1 -7.31 30.95 -16.17
C MET A 1 -7.67 30.00 -15.04
N ARG A 2 -7.37 28.70 -15.16
CA ARG A 2 -7.51 27.74 -14.06
C ARG A 2 -6.24 27.82 -13.24
N ALA A 3 -6.35 28.25 -11.99
CA ALA A 3 -5.23 28.24 -11.05
C ALA A 3 -4.76 26.80 -10.87
N SER A 4 -3.55 26.53 -11.27
CA SER A 4 -2.80 25.31 -10.93
C SER A 4 -2.62 25.34 -9.41
N CYS A 5 -3.50 24.65 -8.69
CA CYS A 5 -3.32 24.42 -7.26
C CYS A 5 -2.14 23.44 -7.11
N GLY A 6 -0.96 23.99 -6.82
CA GLY A 6 0.26 23.20 -6.63
C GLY A 6 0.02 22.09 -5.61
N MET A 7 0.24 20.87 -6.04
CA MET A 7 0.17 19.69 -5.18
C MET A 7 1.37 19.70 -4.23
N HIS A 8 1.16 20.15 -2.98
CA HIS A 8 2.14 19.97 -1.92
C HIS A 8 2.03 18.53 -1.40
N HIS A 9 2.69 17.60 -2.07
CA HIS A 9 3.20 16.41 -1.40
C HIS A 9 4.38 16.86 -0.52
N ALA A 10 4.61 16.25 0.65
CA ALA A 10 5.93 16.34 1.25
C ALA A 10 6.92 16.03 0.12
N PRO A 11 7.89 16.90 -0.17
CA PRO A 11 8.75 16.66 -1.31
C PRO A 11 9.40 15.31 -1.09
N LEU A 12 9.13 14.36 -2.00
CA LEU A 12 9.68 12.99 -1.90
C LEU A 12 11.21 13.02 -1.78
N ASP A 13 11.81 14.13 -2.21
CA ASP A 13 13.25 14.41 -2.10
C ASP A 13 13.68 14.71 -0.65
N SER A 14 12.77 15.04 0.26
CA SER A 14 13.09 15.23 1.69
C SER A 14 13.03 13.94 2.51
N ILE A 15 12.61 12.83 1.91
CA ILE A 15 12.54 11.52 2.58
C ILE A 15 13.94 10.91 2.60
N ASP A 16 14.37 10.45 3.78
CA ASP A 16 15.58 9.63 3.91
C ASP A 16 15.30 8.20 3.38
N TRP A 17 15.46 8.04 2.06
CA TRP A 17 15.24 6.76 1.39
C TRP A 17 16.17 5.65 1.88
N PRO A 18 17.49 5.88 2.14
CA PRO A 18 18.35 4.89 2.77
C PRO A 18 17.81 4.37 4.10
N GLN A 19 17.37 5.27 4.99
CA GLN A 19 16.78 4.89 6.28
C GLN A 19 15.47 4.10 6.09
N LEU A 20 14.59 4.55 5.18
CA LEU A 20 13.34 3.88 4.86
C LEU A 20 13.58 2.46 4.33
N HIS A 21 14.56 2.28 3.45
CA HIS A 21 14.94 0.97 2.93
C HIS A 21 15.50 0.06 4.04
N ALA A 22 16.30 0.60 4.95
CA ALA A 22 16.83 -0.16 6.10
C ALA A 22 15.71 -0.62 7.04
N GLU A 23 14.67 0.20 7.25
CA GLU A 23 13.50 -0.19 8.03
C GLU A 23 12.69 -1.30 7.35
N LEU A 24 12.44 -1.19 6.05
CA LEU A 24 11.78 -2.23 5.26
C LEU A 24 12.56 -3.55 5.32
N ASP A 25 13.89 -3.50 5.20
CA ASP A 25 14.75 -4.68 5.35
C ASP A 25 14.68 -5.29 6.75
N ARG A 26 14.58 -4.46 7.80
CA ARG A 26 14.57 -4.92 9.19
C ARG A 26 13.25 -5.55 9.60
N GLN A 27 12.11 -4.98 9.18
CA GLN A 27 10.79 -5.34 9.73
C GLN A 27 9.67 -5.51 8.71
N GLY A 28 9.93 -5.24 7.42
CA GLY A 28 8.93 -5.41 6.35
C GLY A 28 7.95 -4.25 6.20
N PHE A 29 8.12 -3.18 6.98
CA PHE A 29 7.41 -1.92 6.81
C PHE A 29 8.28 -0.72 7.20
N ALA A 30 7.93 0.44 6.65
CA ALA A 30 8.46 1.74 7.07
C ALA A 30 7.35 2.78 6.98
N VAL A 31 7.44 3.84 7.81
CA VAL A 31 6.45 4.93 7.82
C VAL A 31 7.04 6.19 7.19
N ILE A 32 6.27 6.82 6.34
CA ILE A 32 6.53 8.15 5.78
C ILE A 32 5.57 9.12 6.47
N PRO A 33 6.02 9.92 7.43
CA PRO A 33 5.16 10.87 8.11
C PRO A 33 4.66 11.95 7.15
N SER A 34 3.38 12.30 7.25
CA SER A 34 2.77 13.43 6.51
C SER A 34 3.06 13.40 5.00
N LEU A 35 3.06 12.21 4.37
CA LEU A 35 3.22 12.07 2.92
C LEU A 35 2.18 12.88 2.16
N MET A 36 0.99 13.03 2.73
CA MET A 36 -0.13 13.74 2.12
C MET A 36 -0.68 14.79 3.09
N ALA A 37 -0.95 16.00 2.58
CA ALA A 37 -1.58 17.05 3.39
C ALA A 37 -3.03 16.70 3.73
N ALA A 38 -3.52 17.16 4.90
CA ALA A 38 -4.89 16.88 5.38
C ALA A 38 -5.97 17.21 4.34
N ALA A 39 -5.89 18.39 3.72
CA ALA A 39 -6.84 18.79 2.68
C ALA A 39 -6.84 17.87 1.44
N GLN A 40 -5.71 17.23 1.13
CA GLN A 40 -5.64 16.23 0.05
C GLN A 40 -6.27 14.91 0.50
N CYS A 41 -6.01 14.50 1.76
CA CYS A 41 -6.65 13.32 2.35
C CYS A 41 -8.16 13.43 2.33
N GLU A 42 -8.71 14.57 2.75
CA GLU A 42 -10.14 14.85 2.75
C GLU A 42 -10.75 14.79 1.34
N ARG A 43 -10.10 15.41 0.35
CA ARG A 43 -10.55 15.34 -1.05
C ARG A 43 -10.56 13.93 -1.60
N ILE A 44 -9.51 13.14 -1.33
CA ILE A 44 -9.43 11.75 -1.82
C ILE A 44 -10.44 10.88 -1.09
N ALA A 45 -10.59 11.01 0.22
CA ALA A 45 -11.60 10.29 0.99
C ALA A 45 -13.03 10.61 0.49
N GLY A 46 -13.31 11.88 0.15
CA GLY A 46 -14.57 12.32 -0.41
C GLY A 46 -14.94 11.66 -1.73
N LEU A 47 -13.97 11.24 -2.54
CA LEU A 47 -14.23 10.49 -3.78
C LEU A 47 -14.96 9.17 -3.52
N TYR A 48 -14.91 8.65 -2.28
CA TYR A 48 -15.60 7.39 -1.97
C TYR A 48 -17.12 7.45 -2.20
N GLU A 49 -17.72 8.61 -2.03
CA GLU A 49 -19.16 8.81 -2.21
C GLU A 49 -19.56 8.92 -3.71
N GLU A 50 -18.58 8.99 -4.61
CA GLU A 50 -18.79 9.01 -6.06
C GLU A 50 -18.64 7.58 -6.63
N ASP A 51 -19.28 7.30 -7.78
CA ASP A 51 -19.07 6.03 -8.50
C ASP A 51 -18.19 6.22 -9.74
N ALA A 52 -18.20 7.41 -10.34
CA ALA A 52 -17.50 7.68 -11.59
C ALA A 52 -15.99 7.39 -11.57
N PRO A 53 -15.22 7.66 -10.48
CA PRO A 53 -13.78 7.38 -10.45
C PRO A 53 -13.43 5.89 -10.35
N PHE A 54 -14.41 5.02 -10.09
CA PHE A 54 -14.17 3.61 -9.74
C PHE A 54 -14.64 2.64 -10.82
N ARG A 55 -13.95 1.50 -10.91
CA ARG A 55 -14.34 0.38 -11.77
C ARG A 55 -15.15 -0.68 -11.06
N SER A 56 -15.02 -0.78 -9.73
CA SER A 56 -15.72 -1.77 -8.94
C SER A 56 -15.76 -1.41 -7.47
N ARG A 57 -16.81 -1.88 -6.78
CA ARG A 57 -16.97 -1.84 -5.32
C ARG A 57 -17.03 -3.26 -4.79
N VAL A 58 -16.34 -3.53 -3.70
CA VAL A 58 -16.27 -4.84 -3.05
C VAL A 58 -16.72 -4.69 -1.59
N ALA A 59 -17.76 -5.42 -1.20
CA ALA A 59 -18.14 -5.61 0.20
C ALA A 59 -17.38 -6.83 0.73
N MET A 60 -16.45 -6.62 1.66
CA MET A 60 -15.50 -7.65 2.15
C MET A 60 -16.22 -8.88 2.73
N ALA A 61 -17.33 -8.68 3.41
CA ALA A 61 -18.10 -9.76 4.05
C ALA A 61 -18.62 -10.82 3.04
N ARG A 62 -18.83 -10.43 1.78
CA ARG A 62 -19.29 -11.37 0.73
C ARG A 62 -18.21 -12.34 0.26
N HIS A 63 -16.96 -12.06 0.58
CA HIS A 63 -15.80 -12.82 0.09
C HIS A 63 -14.97 -13.43 1.23
N GLY A 64 -15.40 -13.27 2.48
CA GLY A 64 -14.62 -13.73 3.64
C GLY A 64 -13.34 -12.90 3.89
N PHE A 65 -13.24 -11.69 3.33
CA PHE A 65 -12.07 -10.82 3.48
C PHE A 65 -12.09 -9.99 4.78
N GLY A 66 -13.16 -10.07 5.55
CA GLY A 66 -13.43 -9.27 6.75
C GLY A 66 -14.75 -8.53 6.64
N ARG A 67 -14.82 -7.33 7.22
CA ARG A 67 -15.98 -6.41 7.14
C ARG A 67 -15.47 -5.05 6.69
N GLY A 68 -16.32 -4.28 6.04
CA GLY A 68 -16.00 -3.02 5.41
C GLY A 68 -16.06 -3.13 3.89
N GLU A 69 -15.64 -2.08 3.24
CA GLU A 69 -15.77 -1.95 1.79
C GLU A 69 -14.51 -1.31 1.20
N TYR A 70 -14.29 -1.60 -0.08
CA TYR A 70 -13.32 -0.87 -0.88
C TYR A 70 -13.78 -0.71 -2.32
N LYS A 71 -13.27 0.35 -2.97
CA LYS A 71 -13.50 0.65 -4.38
C LYS A 71 -12.16 0.73 -5.11
N TYR A 72 -12.00 -0.04 -6.19
CA TYR A 72 -10.85 0.10 -7.09
C TYR A 72 -11.09 1.25 -8.05
N PHE A 73 -10.10 2.12 -8.20
CA PHE A 73 -10.13 3.16 -9.22
C PHE A 73 -10.18 2.57 -10.62
N ARG A 74 -10.68 3.38 -11.58
CA ARG A 74 -10.57 3.11 -13.02
C ARG A 74 -9.49 3.99 -13.63
N TYR A 75 -9.06 3.62 -14.84
CA TYR A 75 -8.27 4.54 -15.66
C TYR A 75 -9.16 5.58 -16.38
N PRO A 76 -8.70 6.84 -16.52
CA PRO A 76 -7.48 7.38 -15.91
C PRO A 76 -7.62 7.50 -14.39
N LEU A 77 -6.51 7.22 -13.66
CA LEU A 77 -6.49 7.41 -12.22
C LEU A 77 -6.66 8.91 -11.88
N PRO A 78 -7.28 9.27 -10.74
CA PRO A 78 -7.25 10.65 -10.24
C PRO A 78 -5.80 11.17 -10.13
N ASP A 79 -5.55 12.42 -10.53
CA ASP A 79 -4.21 13.01 -10.59
C ASP A 79 -3.35 12.76 -9.34
N PRO A 80 -3.85 12.99 -8.09
CA PRO A 80 -3.02 12.74 -6.91
C PRO A 80 -2.61 11.27 -6.75
N VAL A 81 -3.47 10.33 -7.14
CA VAL A 81 -3.18 8.89 -7.05
C VAL A 81 -2.18 8.48 -8.12
N ALA A 82 -2.37 8.96 -9.36
CA ALA A 82 -1.45 8.72 -10.46
C ALA A 82 -0.04 9.28 -10.17
N ALA A 83 0.02 10.52 -9.68
CA ALA A 83 1.27 11.19 -9.34
C ALA A 83 2.04 10.46 -8.24
N LEU A 84 1.38 10.08 -7.13
CA LEU A 84 2.01 9.32 -6.05
C LEU A 84 2.50 7.94 -6.52
N ARG A 85 1.66 7.21 -7.27
CA ARG A 85 2.03 5.90 -7.81
C ARG A 85 3.27 5.97 -8.68
N GLY A 86 3.31 6.96 -9.60
CA GLY A 86 4.45 7.17 -10.49
C GLY A 86 5.72 7.64 -9.79
N ALA A 87 5.60 8.50 -8.77
CA ALA A 87 6.74 9.10 -8.09
C ALA A 87 7.36 8.18 -7.01
N LEU A 88 6.56 7.33 -6.35
CA LEU A 88 7.04 6.41 -5.32
C LEU A 88 7.72 5.16 -5.92
N TYR A 89 7.24 4.67 -7.06
CA TYR A 89 7.77 3.46 -7.69
C TYR A 89 9.29 3.49 -7.92
N PRO A 90 9.88 4.51 -8.60
CA PRO A 90 11.31 4.52 -8.86
C PRO A 90 12.18 4.60 -7.60
N ARG A 91 11.61 5.09 -6.49
CA ARG A 91 12.30 5.12 -5.18
C ARG A 91 12.31 3.75 -4.49
N LEU A 92 11.34 2.88 -4.81
CA LEU A 92 11.17 1.54 -4.22
C LEU A 92 11.71 0.42 -5.11
N ALA A 93 11.80 0.61 -6.42
CA ALA A 93 12.27 -0.39 -7.37
C ALA A 93 13.70 -0.89 -7.09
N PRO A 94 14.68 -0.08 -6.67
CA PRO A 94 16.00 -0.56 -6.28
C PRO A 94 15.96 -1.55 -5.11
N LEU A 95 15.16 -1.28 -4.06
CA LEU A 95 15.00 -2.20 -2.95
C LEU A 95 14.29 -3.49 -3.37
N ALA A 96 13.25 -3.38 -4.19
CA ALA A 96 12.54 -4.54 -4.74
C ALA A 96 13.49 -5.45 -5.53
N ASN A 97 14.38 -4.88 -6.34
CA ASN A 97 15.40 -5.62 -7.08
C ASN A 97 16.44 -6.28 -6.16
N ALA A 98 16.92 -5.56 -5.15
CA ALA A 98 17.85 -6.11 -4.15
C ALA A 98 17.20 -7.25 -3.35
N TRP A 99 15.91 -7.15 -3.01
CA TRP A 99 15.17 -8.24 -2.38
C TRP A 99 15.07 -9.48 -3.28
N HIS A 100 14.71 -9.29 -4.55
CA HIS A 100 14.63 -10.40 -5.50
C HIS A 100 15.98 -11.09 -5.70
N GLU A 101 17.05 -10.32 -5.79
CA GLU A 101 18.40 -10.87 -5.88
C GLU A 101 18.77 -11.72 -4.64
N ARG A 102 18.57 -11.18 -3.44
CA ARG A 102 18.85 -11.87 -2.17
C ARG A 102 17.96 -13.12 -1.97
N MET A 103 16.79 -13.15 -2.60
CA MET A 103 15.90 -14.31 -2.59
C MET A 103 16.16 -15.31 -3.72
N GLY A 104 17.13 -15.04 -4.60
CA GLY A 104 17.41 -15.89 -5.76
C GLY A 104 16.32 -15.90 -6.82
N LEU A 105 15.56 -14.79 -6.96
CA LEU A 105 14.51 -14.62 -7.96
C LEU A 105 15.08 -13.92 -9.20
N ALA A 106 14.73 -14.43 -10.39
CA ALA A 106 15.23 -13.88 -11.65
C ALA A 106 14.56 -12.56 -12.06
N THR A 107 13.33 -12.33 -11.59
CA THR A 107 12.55 -11.13 -11.93
C THR A 107 13.27 -9.87 -11.49
N ARG A 108 13.35 -8.88 -12.41
CA ARG A 108 13.84 -7.53 -12.14
C ARG A 108 12.81 -6.50 -12.55
N PHE A 109 12.67 -5.47 -11.75
CA PHE A 109 11.73 -4.36 -11.97
C PHE A 109 12.46 -3.23 -12.70
N PRO A 110 11.88 -2.66 -13.78
CA PRO A 110 12.47 -1.52 -14.47
C PRO A 110 12.45 -0.27 -13.61
N ASP A 111 13.32 0.70 -13.91
CA ASP A 111 13.41 1.95 -13.13
C ASP A 111 12.15 2.80 -13.27
N ALA A 112 11.53 2.80 -14.46
CA ALA A 112 10.33 3.59 -14.73
C ALA A 112 9.04 2.78 -14.48
N HIS A 113 8.10 3.35 -13.72
CA HIS A 113 6.79 2.71 -13.47
C HIS A 113 6.02 2.41 -14.77
N ALA A 114 6.07 3.33 -15.73
CA ALA A 114 5.39 3.13 -17.02
C ALA A 114 5.88 1.86 -17.75
N ALA A 115 7.18 1.56 -17.69
CA ALA A 115 7.73 0.33 -18.27
C ALA A 115 7.26 -0.92 -17.53
N PHE A 116 7.11 -0.84 -16.19
CA PHE A 116 6.56 -1.95 -15.42
C PHE A 116 5.07 -2.18 -15.71
N ILE A 117 4.27 -1.12 -15.81
CA ILE A 117 2.85 -1.21 -16.19
C ILE A 117 2.69 -1.76 -17.62
N ALA A 118 3.52 -1.35 -18.55
CA ALA A 118 3.50 -1.92 -19.89
C ALA A 118 3.76 -3.44 -19.88
N ARG A 119 4.68 -3.91 -19.03
CA ARG A 119 4.91 -5.35 -18.80
C ARG A 119 3.68 -6.05 -18.22
N CYS A 120 3.03 -5.46 -17.21
CA CYS A 120 1.78 -5.97 -16.66
C CYS A 120 0.70 -6.10 -17.74
N HIS A 121 0.50 -5.05 -18.52
CA HIS A 121 -0.51 -5.03 -19.59
C HIS A 121 -0.22 -6.07 -20.70
N ALA A 122 1.03 -6.24 -21.07
CA ALA A 122 1.43 -7.28 -22.04
C ALA A 122 1.13 -8.72 -21.53
N ALA A 123 1.10 -8.93 -20.23
CA ALA A 123 0.70 -10.19 -19.58
C ALA A 123 -0.81 -10.27 -19.27
N GLY A 124 -1.63 -9.35 -19.78
CA GLY A 124 -3.08 -9.32 -19.54
C GLY A 124 -3.51 -8.69 -18.20
N GLN A 125 -2.58 -8.18 -17.40
CA GLN A 125 -2.85 -7.46 -16.15
C GLN A 125 -3.12 -5.98 -16.44
N ALA A 126 -4.33 -5.65 -16.90
CA ALA A 126 -4.67 -4.29 -17.37
C ALA A 126 -5.66 -3.55 -16.44
N ARG A 127 -6.11 -4.17 -15.35
CA ARG A 127 -7.05 -3.55 -14.42
C ARG A 127 -6.31 -2.79 -13.33
N PRO A 128 -6.51 -1.46 -13.19
CA PRO A 128 -5.81 -0.68 -12.16
C PRO A 128 -6.16 -1.18 -10.77
N THR A 129 -5.15 -1.24 -9.90
CA THR A 129 -5.23 -1.76 -8.54
C THR A 129 -5.23 -0.71 -7.42
N PRO A 130 -4.89 0.56 -7.63
CA PRO A 130 -5.11 1.56 -6.57
C PRO A 130 -6.56 1.57 -6.11
N LEU A 131 -6.78 1.71 -4.80
CA LEU A 131 -8.10 1.54 -4.20
C LEU A 131 -8.32 2.47 -3.00
N LEU A 132 -9.57 2.85 -2.77
CA LEU A 132 -10.03 3.45 -1.51
C LEU A 132 -10.73 2.40 -0.66
N LEU A 133 -10.35 2.35 0.63
CA LEU A 133 -10.97 1.48 1.62
C LEU A 133 -11.72 2.35 2.64
N LYS A 134 -12.91 1.90 3.03
CA LYS A 134 -13.78 2.51 4.02
C LYS A 134 -14.19 1.49 5.07
N TYR A 135 -13.99 1.85 6.33
CA TYR A 135 -14.35 1.05 7.49
C TYR A 135 -15.20 1.88 8.46
N GLY A 136 -16.31 1.31 8.91
CA GLY A 136 -17.13 1.80 10.01
C GLY A 136 -16.89 1.00 11.29
N PRO A 137 -17.73 1.23 12.34
CA PRO A 137 -17.65 0.46 13.57
C PRO A 137 -17.79 -1.05 13.33
N ASP A 138 -16.98 -1.84 14.04
CA ASP A 138 -16.86 -3.30 13.91
C ASP A 138 -16.29 -3.82 12.59
N ASP A 139 -15.92 -2.95 11.67
CA ASP A 139 -15.24 -3.36 10.44
C ASP A 139 -13.76 -3.67 10.69
N TYR A 140 -13.23 -4.60 9.89
CA TYR A 140 -11.84 -5.06 9.93
C TYR A 140 -11.46 -5.67 8.58
N ASN A 141 -10.16 -5.85 8.33
CA ASN A 141 -9.67 -6.59 7.17
C ASN A 141 -8.83 -7.78 7.63
N CYS A 142 -9.18 -8.97 7.16
CA CYS A 142 -8.42 -10.18 7.43
C CYS A 142 -6.99 -10.06 6.92
N LEU A 143 -6.08 -10.82 7.54
CA LEU A 143 -4.69 -10.90 7.09
C LEU A 143 -4.60 -11.53 5.70
N HIS A 144 -4.09 -10.77 4.73
CA HIS A 144 -4.04 -11.15 3.32
C HIS A 144 -2.73 -10.69 2.65
N GLN A 145 -2.62 -10.99 1.37
CA GLN A 145 -1.54 -10.59 0.47
C GLN A 145 -2.17 -10.12 -0.85
N ASP A 146 -1.71 -9.00 -1.39
CA ASP A 146 -2.23 -8.43 -2.64
C ASP A 146 -1.46 -8.98 -3.85
N LEU A 147 -1.86 -10.15 -4.32
CA LEU A 147 -1.24 -10.90 -5.41
C LEU A 147 -2.20 -10.98 -6.60
N TYR A 148 -2.14 -10.04 -7.54
CA TYR A 148 -3.13 -9.86 -8.60
C TYR A 148 -2.62 -10.23 -10.01
N GLY A 149 -1.86 -11.31 -10.14
CA GLY A 149 -1.39 -11.81 -11.42
C GLY A 149 0.06 -12.28 -11.39
N GLU A 150 0.66 -12.46 -12.56
CA GLU A 150 2.03 -12.97 -12.70
C GLU A 150 3.08 -11.95 -12.23
N HIS A 151 2.87 -10.68 -12.60
CA HIS A 151 3.80 -9.59 -12.28
C HIS A 151 3.35 -8.88 -11.01
N VAL A 152 3.97 -9.23 -9.89
CA VAL A 152 3.70 -8.63 -8.58
C VAL A 152 4.88 -7.79 -8.13
N PHE A 153 4.65 -6.50 -7.85
CA PHE A 153 5.66 -5.66 -7.20
C PHE A 153 5.65 -5.96 -5.69
N PRO A 154 6.80 -6.20 -5.04
CA PRO A 154 6.84 -6.75 -3.68
C PRO A 154 6.52 -5.75 -2.56
N LEU A 155 6.30 -4.49 -2.90
CA LEU A 155 5.98 -3.40 -1.97
C LEU A 155 4.70 -2.69 -2.39
N GLN A 156 3.95 -2.19 -1.41
CA GLN A 156 2.79 -1.32 -1.62
C GLN A 156 2.79 -0.18 -0.60
N VAL A 157 1.98 0.83 -0.83
CA VAL A 157 1.84 1.98 0.06
C VAL A 157 0.40 2.10 0.52
N VAL A 158 0.21 2.30 1.82
CA VAL A 158 -1.09 2.57 2.44
C VAL A 158 -1.03 3.96 3.06
N VAL A 159 -1.83 4.90 2.56
CA VAL A 159 -1.95 6.26 3.11
C VAL A 159 -3.18 6.33 4.02
N LEU A 160 -3.01 6.79 5.25
CA LEU A 160 -4.10 7.00 6.18
C LEU A 160 -4.80 8.34 5.87
N LEU A 161 -6.06 8.28 5.46
CA LEU A 161 -6.83 9.46 5.05
C LEU A 161 -7.67 10.07 6.18
N SER A 162 -7.88 9.34 7.27
CA SER A 162 -8.63 9.77 8.46
C SER A 162 -7.70 10.05 9.63
N GLN A 163 -8.05 10.97 10.53
CA GLN A 163 -7.26 11.30 11.71
C GLN A 163 -7.61 10.36 12.87
N PRO A 164 -6.64 9.56 13.38
CA PRO A 164 -6.85 8.74 14.57
C PRO A 164 -7.27 9.58 15.78
N GLY A 165 -8.20 9.07 16.58
CA GLY A 165 -8.72 9.73 17.78
C GLY A 165 -9.75 10.82 17.52
N ARG A 166 -9.82 11.40 16.30
CA ARG A 166 -10.84 12.35 15.90
C ARG A 166 -11.91 11.68 15.03
N ASP A 167 -11.50 11.02 13.96
CA ASP A 167 -12.40 10.47 12.95
C ASP A 167 -12.75 9.01 13.22
N PHE A 168 -11.86 8.28 13.88
CA PHE A 168 -12.04 6.87 14.22
C PHE A 168 -11.17 6.44 15.41
N ALA A 169 -11.50 5.27 16.00
CA ALA A 169 -10.74 4.59 17.03
C ALA A 169 -10.55 3.10 16.67
N GLY A 170 -9.45 2.48 17.11
CA GLY A 170 -9.05 1.14 16.65
C GLY A 170 -8.57 1.13 15.21
N GLY A 171 -8.78 0.05 14.48
CA GLY A 171 -8.48 -0.01 13.05
C GLY A 171 -7.00 0.13 12.71
N GLU A 172 -6.11 -0.37 13.54
CA GLU A 172 -4.67 -0.35 13.30
C GLU A 172 -4.30 -1.15 12.05
N LEU A 173 -3.34 -0.67 11.26
CA LEU A 173 -2.70 -1.46 10.22
C LEU A 173 -1.78 -2.49 10.90
N VAL A 174 -2.06 -3.76 10.67
CA VAL A 174 -1.35 -4.88 11.29
C VAL A 174 -0.61 -5.66 10.21
N LEU A 175 0.66 -5.98 10.48
CA LEU A 175 1.43 -6.95 9.71
C LEU A 175 1.67 -8.20 10.54
N THR A 176 1.78 -9.35 9.87
CA THR A 176 2.34 -10.56 10.46
C THR A 176 3.55 -11.02 9.66
N GLU A 177 4.59 -11.43 10.36
CA GLU A 177 5.78 -12.06 9.78
C GLU A 177 5.83 -13.53 10.19
N GLN A 178 5.86 -14.40 9.20
CA GLN A 178 6.02 -15.85 9.38
C GLN A 178 7.42 -16.27 8.95
N ARG A 179 8.26 -16.63 9.92
CA ARG A 179 9.57 -17.24 9.69
C ARG A 179 9.43 -18.77 9.56
N PRO A 180 10.33 -19.44 8.83
CA PRO A 180 10.33 -20.91 8.77
C PRO A 180 10.38 -21.53 10.16
N ARG A 181 9.47 -22.47 10.44
CA ARG A 181 9.38 -23.25 11.69
C ARG A 181 9.08 -22.42 12.95
N MET A 182 8.57 -21.20 12.82
CA MET A 182 8.20 -20.33 13.94
C MET A 182 6.73 -19.95 13.84
N GLN A 183 6.16 -19.50 14.97
CA GLN A 183 4.83 -18.89 14.97
C GLN A 183 4.85 -17.53 14.28
N SER A 184 3.72 -17.11 13.73
CA SER A 184 3.57 -15.77 13.13
C SER A 184 3.68 -14.69 14.20
N ARG A 185 4.52 -13.68 13.94
CA ARG A 185 4.69 -12.53 14.83
C ARG A 185 3.84 -11.37 14.32
N PRO A 186 2.86 -10.89 15.08
CA PRO A 186 2.13 -9.69 14.74
C PRO A 186 2.95 -8.42 15.03
N MET A 187 2.72 -7.38 14.23
CA MET A 187 3.31 -6.06 14.36
C MET A 187 2.26 -5.01 14.01
N VAL A 188 2.18 -3.94 14.81
CA VAL A 188 1.33 -2.79 14.49
C VAL A 188 2.18 -1.75 13.75
N VAL A 189 1.66 -1.26 12.64
CA VAL A 189 2.30 -0.16 11.90
C VAL A 189 1.82 1.17 12.49
N PRO A 190 2.71 2.00 13.03
CA PRO A 190 2.34 3.19 13.79
C PRO A 190 1.96 4.37 12.89
N LEU A 191 0.79 4.34 12.25
CA LEU A 191 0.22 5.47 11.54
C LEU A 191 -0.49 6.39 12.55
N ALA A 192 0.18 7.47 12.93
CA ALA A 192 -0.25 8.33 14.03
C ALA A 192 -1.13 9.51 13.60
N ARG A 193 -1.04 9.91 12.33
CA ARG A 193 -1.69 11.12 11.82
C ARG A 193 -2.34 10.89 10.47
N GLN A 194 -3.36 11.66 10.18
CA GLN A 194 -3.89 11.81 8.82
C GLN A 194 -2.76 12.24 7.87
N GLY A 195 -2.64 11.57 6.74
CA GLY A 195 -1.59 11.82 5.76
C GLY A 195 -0.32 11.00 5.97
N ASP A 196 -0.15 10.30 7.10
CA ASP A 196 0.94 9.33 7.25
C ASP A 196 0.74 8.18 6.27
N ALA A 197 1.84 7.68 5.74
CA ALA A 197 1.83 6.52 4.85
C ALA A 197 2.73 5.41 5.37
N ALA A 198 2.31 4.18 5.18
CA ALA A 198 3.15 3.01 5.38
C ALA A 198 3.56 2.41 4.04
N VAL A 199 4.85 2.18 3.85
CA VAL A 199 5.32 1.25 2.83
C VAL A 199 5.39 -0.12 3.49
N VAL A 200 4.76 -1.13 2.88
CA VAL A 200 4.69 -2.49 3.43
C VAL A 200 5.09 -3.53 2.40
N ALA A 201 5.72 -4.60 2.88
CA ALA A 201 5.96 -5.78 2.04
C ALA A 201 4.64 -6.51 1.78
N VAL A 202 4.35 -6.78 0.51
CA VAL A 202 3.10 -7.44 0.08
C VAL A 202 3.08 -8.91 0.46
N HIS A 203 4.23 -9.61 0.28
CA HIS A 203 4.26 -11.07 0.33
C HIS A 203 5.51 -11.59 1.03
N GLN A 204 6.66 -11.45 0.40
CA GLN A 204 7.93 -11.99 0.91
C GLN A 204 9.00 -10.91 0.98
N ARG A 205 9.90 -11.06 1.95
CA ARG A 205 11.14 -10.32 2.01
C ARG A 205 12.30 -11.23 2.42
N PRO A 206 13.54 -10.89 2.03
CA PRO A 206 14.71 -11.62 2.51
C PRO A 206 15.04 -11.22 3.96
N VAL A 207 15.49 -12.18 4.75
CA VAL A 207 16.09 -11.95 6.07
C VAL A 207 17.47 -12.55 6.07
N GLN A 208 18.46 -11.82 6.58
CA GLN A 208 19.81 -12.32 6.73
C GLN A 208 19.87 -13.33 7.89
N GLY A 209 20.28 -14.52 7.59
CA GLY A 209 20.60 -15.57 8.56
C GLY A 209 22.10 -15.84 8.63
N THR A 210 22.49 -16.79 9.45
CA THR A 210 23.91 -17.20 9.64
C THR A 210 24.53 -17.87 8.41
N ARG A 211 23.70 -18.49 7.55
CA ARG A 211 24.13 -19.24 6.35
C ARG A 211 23.66 -18.58 5.04
N GLY A 212 23.35 -17.29 5.04
CA GLY A 212 22.80 -16.57 3.88
C GLY A 212 21.39 -16.08 4.11
N SER A 213 20.77 -15.52 3.06
CA SER A 213 19.41 -14.98 3.14
C SER A 213 18.37 -16.10 3.06
N TYR A 214 17.29 -15.96 3.83
CA TYR A 214 16.10 -16.81 3.73
C TYR A 214 14.85 -15.95 3.58
N ARG A 215 13.76 -16.52 3.08
CA ARG A 215 12.49 -15.82 2.84
C ARG A 215 11.60 -15.91 4.07
N VAL A 216 10.97 -14.79 4.41
CA VAL A 216 9.87 -14.74 5.38
C VAL A 216 8.60 -14.30 4.67
N ASN A 217 7.46 -14.85 5.09
CA ASN A 217 6.17 -14.47 4.55
C ASN A 217 5.56 -13.37 5.41
N LEU A 218 5.00 -12.37 4.75
CA LEU A 218 4.25 -11.31 5.40
C LEU A 218 2.80 -11.35 4.94
N ARG A 219 1.92 -10.94 5.83
CA ARG A 219 0.52 -10.62 5.54
C ARG A 219 0.19 -9.33 6.25
N HIS A 220 -0.74 -8.58 5.71
CA HIS A 220 -1.24 -7.37 6.34
C HIS A 220 -2.76 -7.41 6.45
N GLY A 221 -3.29 -6.58 7.32
CA GLY A 221 -4.73 -6.45 7.56
C GLY A 221 -5.01 -5.23 8.41
N VAL A 222 -6.28 -5.05 8.77
CA VAL A 222 -6.73 -3.95 9.63
C VAL A 222 -7.46 -4.54 10.82
N SER A 223 -7.07 -4.16 12.04
CA SER A 223 -7.76 -4.53 13.26
C SER A 223 -9.17 -3.95 13.30
N ARG A 224 -10.00 -4.42 14.23
CA ARG A 224 -11.37 -3.93 14.36
C ARG A 224 -11.40 -2.42 14.63
N VAL A 225 -12.17 -1.69 13.83
CA VAL A 225 -12.52 -0.30 14.09
C VAL A 225 -13.53 -0.26 15.25
N LEU A 226 -13.22 0.47 16.30
CA LEU A 226 -14.02 0.54 17.52
C LEU A 226 -15.09 1.63 17.43
N GLY A 227 -14.91 2.61 16.56
CA GLY A 227 -15.87 3.69 16.35
C GLY A 227 -15.42 4.65 15.26
N GLY A 228 -16.36 5.44 14.73
CA GLY A 228 -16.09 6.43 13.71
C GLY A 228 -15.98 5.87 12.30
N ALA A 229 -15.31 6.60 11.39
CA ALA A 229 -15.10 6.22 10.01
C ALA A 229 -13.62 6.33 9.62
N ARG A 230 -13.04 5.23 9.16
CA ARG A 230 -11.64 5.14 8.75
C ARG A 230 -11.54 4.97 7.23
N HIS A 231 -10.79 5.87 6.59
CA HIS A 231 -10.49 5.78 5.16
C HIS A 231 -8.99 5.61 4.93
N THR A 232 -8.63 4.80 3.94
CA THR A 232 -7.24 4.66 3.48
C THR A 232 -7.19 4.59 1.97
N LEU A 233 -6.08 5.09 1.40
CA LEU A 233 -5.72 4.92 0.01
C LEU A 233 -4.65 3.82 -0.08
N GLY A 234 -4.94 2.74 -0.80
CA GLY A 234 -3.97 1.73 -1.16
C GLY A 234 -3.35 2.03 -2.52
N ILE A 235 -2.02 2.07 -2.58
CA ILE A 235 -1.26 2.24 -3.82
C ILE A 235 -0.48 0.94 -4.07
N ILE A 236 -1.02 0.13 -4.95
CA ILE A 236 -0.40 -1.08 -5.47
C ILE A 236 0.23 -0.74 -6.81
N PHE A 237 1.44 -1.19 -7.06
CA PHE A 237 2.23 -0.74 -8.22
C PHE A 237 2.05 -1.60 -9.47
N HIS A 238 1.54 -2.82 -9.35
CA HIS A 238 1.13 -3.66 -10.48
C HIS A 238 -0.38 -3.56 -10.73
N ASP A 239 -0.81 -3.86 -11.95
CA ASP A 239 -2.22 -3.98 -12.29
C ASP A 239 -2.68 -5.46 -12.16
N ALA A 240 -3.98 -5.68 -12.09
CA ALA A 240 -4.59 -7.00 -11.98
C ALA A 240 -4.99 -7.57 -13.37
N ALA A 241 -5.07 -8.88 -13.43
CA ALA A 241 -5.61 -9.60 -14.58
C ALA A 241 -7.14 -9.43 -14.74
#